data_3d231ed4f7ce9686c7c46bb41d1433c6
#
_entry.id   3d231ed4f7ce9686c7c46bb41d1433c6
#
_cell.length_a   1.000
_cell.length_b   1.000
_cell.length_c   1.000
_cell.angle_alpha   90.00
_cell.angle_beta   90.00
_cell.angle_gamma   90.00
#
_symmetry.space_group_name_H-M   'P 1'
#
loop_
_entity.id
_entity.type
_entity.pdbx_description
1 polymer ?
#
loop_
_entity_poly.entity_id
_entity_poly.type
_entity_poly.pdbx_seq_one_letter_code
_entity_poly.pdbx_strand_id
1 'polypeptide(L)'
;MENKGLIFIPDISGFTRFMNETEIGHSQVIIQELLETIIHANQIGLEISEIEGDAILFYKFGAPPDMNALYKQVEKMFHDFHRYLLMYDQRRICQCEACKTASGLTLKVISHYGEFTGFNMKNFSKNFLNLHGKDIIVAHQLMKNDIDLHEYWLVTDQLMPESMPAQLPEWVSWNSSAKHTEHGSIPYQYTHLTPLKDEIPPPEATQLEITNKVKVVSASREFDMDINTLFFNTIDFSQRKNWLVGIKDADQVSDPLLRVGTSHRCLLDRG
;
A
#
# COMPACT_ATOMS: atom_id res chain seq x y z
N MET A 1 21.10 -22.47 -15.20
CA MET A 1 20.34 -21.32 -14.68
C MET A 1 18.94 -21.83 -14.40
N GLU A 2 18.41 -21.55 -13.23
CA GLU A 2 17.04 -21.91 -12.92
C GLU A 2 16.12 -21.03 -13.76
N ASN A 3 15.29 -21.65 -14.61
CA ASN A 3 14.38 -20.96 -15.49
C ASN A 3 12.92 -21.08 -14.99
N LYS A 4 12.73 -21.48 -13.73
CA LYS A 4 11.42 -21.61 -13.09
C LYS A 4 11.42 -20.88 -11.77
N GLY A 5 10.29 -20.31 -11.41
CA GLY A 5 10.14 -19.62 -10.16
C GLY A 5 8.73 -19.15 -9.87
N LEU A 6 8.58 -18.59 -8.68
CA LEU A 6 7.37 -17.91 -8.26
C LEU A 6 7.38 -16.48 -8.83
N ILE A 7 6.24 -16.07 -9.36
CA ILE A 7 5.86 -14.70 -9.65
C ILE A 7 4.76 -14.33 -8.67
N PHE A 8 4.93 -13.22 -7.96
CA PHE A 8 4.05 -12.81 -6.89
C PHE A 8 3.76 -11.32 -7.01
N ILE A 9 2.50 -10.96 -7.25
CA ILE A 9 2.10 -9.59 -7.57
C ILE A 9 1.03 -9.12 -6.59
N PRO A 10 1.39 -8.39 -5.54
CA PRO A 10 0.46 -7.55 -4.80
C PRO A 10 0.11 -6.31 -5.65
N ASP A 11 -1.18 -5.97 -5.69
CA ASP A 11 -1.72 -4.88 -6.50
C ASP A 11 -2.80 -4.13 -5.69
N ILE A 12 -2.67 -2.80 -5.60
CA ILE A 12 -3.56 -1.94 -4.79
C ILE A 12 -4.87 -1.73 -5.55
N SER A 13 -5.92 -2.35 -5.10
CA SER A 13 -7.27 -2.17 -5.65
C SER A 13 -7.85 -0.80 -5.27
N GLY A 14 -8.54 -0.18 -6.25
CA GLY A 14 -9.08 1.17 -6.09
C GLY A 14 -8.13 2.28 -6.54
N PHE A 15 -6.89 1.96 -6.91
CA PHE A 15 -5.85 2.92 -7.30
C PHE A 15 -6.28 3.87 -8.43
N THR A 16 -6.80 3.34 -9.53
CA THR A 16 -7.18 4.17 -10.69
C THR A 16 -8.22 5.23 -10.32
N ARG A 17 -9.23 4.84 -9.54
CA ARG A 17 -10.24 5.78 -9.05
C ARG A 17 -9.61 6.79 -8.11
N PHE A 18 -8.82 6.34 -7.14
CA PHE A 18 -8.13 7.17 -6.17
C PHE A 18 -7.27 8.24 -6.85
N MET A 19 -6.45 7.88 -7.85
CA MET A 19 -5.59 8.81 -8.59
C MET A 19 -6.37 9.81 -9.46
N ASN A 20 -7.52 9.41 -10.01
CA ASN A 20 -8.33 10.28 -10.86
C ASN A 20 -9.19 11.28 -10.08
N GLU A 21 -9.59 10.93 -8.85
CA GLU A 21 -10.50 11.72 -8.03
C GLU A 21 -9.80 12.56 -6.96
N THR A 22 -8.46 12.49 -6.85
CA THR A 22 -7.71 13.10 -5.75
C THR A 22 -6.56 13.98 -6.20
N GLU A 23 -6.06 14.81 -5.29
CA GLU A 23 -4.92 15.69 -5.51
C GLU A 23 -3.61 14.90 -5.64
N ILE A 24 -2.83 15.18 -6.68
CA ILE A 24 -1.61 14.42 -7.04
C ILE A 24 -0.58 14.39 -5.89
N GLY A 25 -0.37 15.51 -5.19
CA GLY A 25 0.70 15.61 -4.18
C GLY A 25 0.54 14.62 -3.04
N HIS A 26 -0.64 14.57 -2.43
CA HIS A 26 -0.90 13.67 -1.31
C HIS A 26 -1.14 12.23 -1.74
N SER A 27 -1.84 12.02 -2.86
CA SER A 27 -2.08 10.66 -3.38
C SER A 27 -0.77 9.94 -3.71
N GLN A 28 0.20 10.64 -4.31
CA GLN A 28 1.51 10.07 -4.59
C GLN A 28 2.22 9.58 -3.33
N VAL A 29 2.24 10.38 -2.26
CA VAL A 29 2.89 10.01 -1.00
C VAL A 29 2.20 8.82 -0.35
N ILE A 30 0.86 8.81 -0.32
CA ILE A 30 0.09 7.70 0.25
C ILE A 30 0.40 6.39 -0.48
N ILE A 31 0.40 6.41 -1.81
CA ILE A 31 0.70 5.21 -2.61
C ILE A 31 2.15 4.76 -2.39
N GLN A 32 3.11 5.69 -2.35
CA GLN A 32 4.50 5.34 -2.06
C GLN A 32 4.64 4.64 -0.72
N GLU A 33 4.05 5.16 0.36
CA GLU A 33 4.11 4.56 1.69
C GLU A 33 3.41 3.19 1.76
N LEU A 34 2.32 2.99 1.01
CA LEU A 34 1.66 1.69 0.88
C LEU A 34 2.53 0.67 0.14
N LEU A 35 3.18 1.06 -0.97
CA LEU A 35 4.11 0.20 -1.68
C LEU A 35 5.33 -0.16 -0.81
N GLU A 36 5.89 0.80 -0.08
CA GLU A 36 6.97 0.55 0.89
C GLU A 36 6.52 -0.41 2.00
N THR A 37 5.29 -0.29 2.48
CA THR A 37 4.70 -1.22 3.46
C THR A 37 4.63 -2.65 2.91
N ILE A 38 4.18 -2.83 1.66
CA ILE A 38 4.15 -4.13 0.97
C ILE A 38 5.56 -4.70 0.84
N ILE A 39 6.55 -3.88 0.45
CA ILE A 39 7.94 -4.31 0.31
C ILE A 39 8.52 -4.79 1.65
N HIS A 40 8.29 -4.03 2.73
CA HIS A 40 8.79 -4.39 4.06
C HIS A 40 8.11 -5.64 4.66
N ALA A 41 6.89 -5.95 4.21
CA ALA A 41 6.17 -7.15 4.64
C ALA A 41 6.68 -8.46 3.99
N ASN A 42 7.67 -8.39 3.11
CA ASN A 42 8.25 -9.58 2.46
C ASN A 42 9.02 -10.45 3.46
N GLN A 43 8.55 -11.68 3.67
CA GLN A 43 9.14 -12.65 4.61
C GLN A 43 9.76 -13.86 3.93
N ILE A 44 9.33 -14.20 2.71
CA ILE A 44 9.79 -15.41 2.02
C ILE A 44 10.96 -15.18 1.06
N GLY A 45 11.59 -13.99 1.12
CA GLY A 45 12.75 -13.65 0.33
C GLY A 45 12.42 -13.47 -1.15
N LEU A 46 11.34 -12.76 -1.45
CA LEU A 46 11.00 -12.31 -2.80
C LEU A 46 11.94 -11.18 -3.23
N GLU A 47 12.33 -11.18 -4.49
CA GLU A 47 13.07 -10.10 -5.13
C GLU A 47 12.14 -9.24 -5.98
N ILE A 48 12.42 -7.95 -6.10
CA ILE A 48 11.62 -7.03 -6.90
C ILE A 48 12.18 -7.00 -8.32
N SER A 49 11.32 -7.21 -9.32
CA SER A 49 11.65 -6.98 -10.73
C SER A 49 11.26 -5.57 -11.18
N GLU A 50 10.05 -5.16 -10.85
CA GLU A 50 9.53 -3.85 -11.24
C GLU A 50 8.40 -3.38 -10.32
N ILE A 51 8.13 -2.08 -10.35
CA ILE A 51 6.99 -1.44 -9.71
C ILE A 51 6.22 -0.70 -10.81
N GLU A 52 4.98 -1.10 -11.05
CA GLU A 52 4.10 -0.54 -12.06
C GLU A 52 2.92 0.16 -11.41
N GLY A 53 3.07 1.47 -11.16
CA GLY A 53 2.00 2.28 -10.57
C GLY A 53 1.61 1.81 -9.17
N ASP A 54 0.63 0.95 -9.09
CA ASP A 54 0.02 0.40 -7.87
C ASP A 54 0.37 -1.06 -7.57
N ALA A 55 1.15 -1.70 -8.45
CA ALA A 55 1.53 -3.10 -8.35
C ALA A 55 3.04 -3.27 -8.22
N ILE A 56 3.46 -4.31 -7.53
CA ILE A 56 4.87 -4.72 -7.43
C ILE A 56 4.99 -6.13 -7.99
N LEU A 57 5.81 -6.30 -9.03
CA LEU A 57 6.18 -7.60 -9.52
C LEU A 57 7.36 -8.14 -8.73
N PHE A 58 7.06 -9.05 -7.82
CA PHE A 58 8.07 -9.85 -7.12
C PHE A 58 8.31 -11.18 -7.83
N TYR A 59 9.50 -11.71 -7.66
CA TYR A 59 9.85 -13.04 -8.12
C TYR A 59 10.75 -13.78 -7.13
N LYS A 60 10.80 -15.10 -7.27
CA LYS A 60 11.77 -15.95 -6.58
C LYS A 60 12.05 -17.17 -7.43
N PHE A 61 13.30 -17.32 -7.87
CA PHE A 61 13.74 -18.52 -8.59
C PHE A 61 13.76 -19.75 -7.68
N GLY A 62 13.62 -20.93 -8.27
CA GLY A 62 13.68 -22.20 -7.60
C GLY A 62 12.31 -22.86 -7.37
N ALA A 63 12.25 -23.82 -6.48
CA ALA A 63 11.01 -24.53 -6.16
C ALA A 63 9.98 -23.58 -5.52
N PRO A 64 8.67 -23.76 -5.78
CA PRO A 64 7.65 -22.93 -5.17
C PRO A 64 7.64 -23.12 -3.65
N PRO A 65 7.40 -22.06 -2.87
CA PRO A 65 7.08 -22.20 -1.47
C PRO A 65 5.83 -23.07 -1.28
N ASP A 66 5.72 -23.74 -0.14
CA ASP A 66 4.48 -24.44 0.20
C ASP A 66 3.31 -23.44 0.38
N MET A 67 2.08 -23.95 0.26
CA MET A 67 0.87 -23.15 0.30
C MET A 67 0.70 -22.39 1.63
N ASN A 68 1.14 -22.96 2.74
CA ASN A 68 1.07 -22.30 4.05
C ASN A 68 2.06 -21.11 4.14
N ALA A 69 3.27 -21.27 3.59
CA ALA A 69 4.23 -20.17 3.51
C ALA A 69 3.74 -19.03 2.59
N LEU A 70 3.11 -19.38 1.47
CA LEU A 70 2.46 -18.40 0.58
C LEU A 70 1.30 -17.69 1.28
N TYR A 71 0.44 -18.44 1.97
CA TYR A 71 -0.67 -17.86 2.74
C TYR A 71 -0.17 -16.87 3.78
N LYS A 72 0.82 -17.25 4.59
CA LYS A 72 1.41 -16.34 5.59
C LYS A 72 2.03 -15.10 4.99
N GLN A 73 2.59 -15.21 3.80
CA GLN A 73 3.11 -14.04 3.09
C GLN A 73 1.98 -13.10 2.66
N VAL A 74 0.90 -13.63 2.11
CA VAL A 74 -0.29 -12.86 1.75
C VAL A 74 -0.93 -12.21 2.97
N GLU A 75 -1.17 -12.99 4.02
CA GLU A 75 -1.71 -12.53 5.31
C GLU A 75 -0.89 -11.37 5.87
N LYS A 76 0.43 -11.51 5.93
CA LYS A 76 1.33 -10.47 6.43
C LYS A 76 1.25 -9.18 5.62
N MET A 77 1.30 -9.26 4.29
CA MET A 77 1.20 -8.08 3.42
C MET A 77 -0.17 -7.41 3.55
N PHE A 78 -1.25 -8.20 3.58
CA PHE A 78 -2.60 -7.69 3.73
C PHE A 78 -2.81 -7.01 5.10
N HIS A 79 -2.34 -7.64 6.18
CA HIS A 79 -2.43 -7.08 7.53
C HIS A 79 -1.63 -5.78 7.66
N ASP A 80 -0.38 -5.73 7.19
CA ASP A 80 0.45 -4.53 7.31
C ASP A 80 -0.11 -3.38 6.48
N PHE A 81 -0.59 -3.68 5.26
CA PHE A 81 -1.25 -2.72 4.38
C PHE A 81 -2.48 -2.07 5.05
N HIS A 82 -3.41 -2.88 5.55
CA HIS A 82 -4.62 -2.37 6.18
C HIS A 82 -4.37 -1.74 7.54
N ARG A 83 -3.40 -2.25 8.32
CA ARG A 83 -2.96 -1.60 9.55
C ARG A 83 -2.39 -0.21 9.28
N TYR A 84 -1.60 -0.06 8.21
CA TYR A 84 -1.12 1.26 7.79
C TYR A 84 -2.29 2.19 7.50
N LEU A 85 -3.28 1.78 6.71
CA LEU A 85 -4.46 2.60 6.39
C LEU A 85 -5.25 3.01 7.64
N LEU A 86 -5.45 2.10 8.59
CA LEU A 86 -6.12 2.40 9.86
C LEU A 86 -5.32 3.42 10.69
N MET A 87 -4.01 3.25 10.79
CA MET A 87 -3.15 4.21 11.50
C MET A 87 -3.13 5.56 10.78
N TYR A 88 -3.09 5.56 9.46
CA TYR A 88 -3.13 6.76 8.65
C TYR A 88 -4.43 7.55 8.89
N ASP A 89 -5.58 6.89 8.82
CA ASP A 89 -6.89 7.52 9.03
C ASP A 89 -7.03 8.15 10.42
N GLN A 90 -6.50 7.50 11.45
CA GLN A 90 -6.47 8.05 12.82
C GLN A 90 -5.56 9.26 12.99
N ARG A 91 -4.46 9.33 12.25
CA ARG A 91 -3.43 10.36 12.44
C ARG A 91 -3.55 11.51 11.44
N ARG A 92 -4.32 11.33 10.37
CA ARG A 92 -4.48 12.36 9.35
C ARG A 92 -5.13 13.62 9.93
N ILE A 93 -4.57 14.76 9.58
CA ILE A 93 -5.13 16.07 9.87
C ILE A 93 -5.71 16.67 8.58
N CYS A 94 -5.09 16.36 7.45
CA CYS A 94 -5.52 16.84 6.13
C CYS A 94 -6.92 16.34 5.76
N GLN A 95 -7.72 17.24 5.20
CA GLN A 95 -9.09 16.96 4.79
C GLN A 95 -9.27 16.96 3.25
N CYS A 96 -8.18 16.94 2.48
CA CYS A 96 -8.25 16.79 1.03
C CYS A 96 -8.85 15.43 0.62
N GLU A 97 -9.31 15.29 -0.61
CA GLU A 97 -10.00 14.08 -1.05
C GLU A 97 -9.07 12.84 -1.02
N ALA A 98 -7.78 13.00 -1.38
CA ALA A 98 -6.81 11.92 -1.26
C ALA A 98 -6.72 11.37 0.17
N CYS A 99 -6.59 12.27 1.15
CA CYS A 99 -6.46 11.86 2.54
C CYS A 99 -7.75 11.24 3.10
N LYS A 100 -8.92 11.69 2.67
CA LYS A 100 -10.22 11.15 3.13
C LYS A 100 -10.52 9.78 2.55
N THR A 101 -10.17 9.55 1.29
CA THR A 101 -10.57 8.37 0.53
C THR A 101 -9.53 7.25 0.56
N ALA A 102 -8.33 7.52 1.09
CA ALA A 102 -7.25 6.54 1.18
C ALA A 102 -7.66 5.22 1.87
N SER A 103 -8.53 5.30 2.90
CA SER A 103 -9.05 4.12 3.61
C SER A 103 -9.92 3.20 2.75
N GLY A 104 -10.35 3.67 1.57
CA GLY A 104 -11.07 2.86 0.58
C GLY A 104 -10.16 1.99 -0.30
N LEU A 105 -8.84 2.16 -0.22
CA LEU A 105 -7.89 1.29 -0.92
C LEU A 105 -7.82 -0.07 -0.25
N THR A 106 -7.57 -1.10 -1.05
CA THR A 106 -7.39 -2.47 -0.54
C THR A 106 -6.35 -3.22 -1.37
N LEU A 107 -6.04 -4.46 -1.02
CA LEU A 107 -4.98 -5.24 -1.63
C LEU A 107 -5.53 -6.52 -2.25
N LYS A 108 -5.17 -6.81 -3.49
CA LYS A 108 -5.30 -8.12 -4.12
C LYS A 108 -3.91 -8.70 -4.39
N VAL A 109 -3.81 -10.01 -4.41
CA VAL A 109 -2.53 -10.71 -4.61
C VAL A 109 -2.68 -11.78 -5.68
N ILE A 110 -1.72 -11.84 -6.60
CA ILE A 110 -1.65 -12.85 -7.65
C ILE A 110 -0.38 -13.66 -7.44
N SER A 111 -0.51 -14.98 -7.41
CA SER A 111 0.60 -15.93 -7.30
C SER A 111 0.60 -16.89 -8.48
N HIS A 112 1.69 -16.93 -9.21
CA HIS A 112 1.88 -17.81 -10.36
C HIS A 112 3.26 -18.48 -10.30
N TYR A 113 3.34 -19.72 -10.73
CA TYR A 113 4.62 -20.44 -10.85
C TYR A 113 4.83 -20.88 -12.29
N GLY A 114 5.96 -20.51 -12.87
CA GLY A 114 6.21 -20.80 -14.26
C GLY A 114 7.66 -20.60 -14.70
N GLU A 115 7.86 -20.59 -16.00
CA GLU A 115 9.16 -20.46 -16.66
C GLU A 115 9.40 -19.02 -17.10
N PHE A 116 10.46 -18.42 -16.55
CA PHE A 116 10.94 -17.10 -16.94
C PHE A 116 12.45 -17.00 -16.72
N THR A 117 13.06 -16.01 -17.35
CA THR A 117 14.48 -15.69 -17.16
C THR A 117 14.64 -14.21 -16.89
N GLY A 118 15.77 -13.83 -16.31
CA GLY A 118 16.07 -12.43 -16.03
C GLY A 118 17.32 -11.97 -16.78
N PHE A 119 17.36 -10.70 -17.15
CA PHE A 119 18.50 -10.05 -17.73
C PHE A 119 18.71 -8.65 -17.16
N ASN A 120 19.98 -8.23 -17.09
CA ASN A 120 20.33 -6.87 -16.74
C ASN A 120 20.61 -6.09 -18.03
N MET A 121 19.99 -4.92 -18.18
CA MET A 121 20.31 -4.04 -19.31
C MET A 121 21.67 -3.38 -19.05
N LYS A 122 22.60 -3.55 -20.01
CA LYS A 122 23.90 -2.87 -19.98
C LYS A 122 23.66 -1.35 -20.05
N ASN A 123 24.34 -0.61 -19.20
CA ASN A 123 24.30 0.86 -19.10
C ASN A 123 23.07 1.49 -18.42
N PHE A 124 22.27 0.71 -17.71
CA PHE A 124 21.22 1.26 -16.85
C PHE A 124 21.55 0.98 -15.38
N SER A 125 21.51 2.03 -14.55
CA SER A 125 21.75 1.93 -13.09
C SER A 125 20.56 1.35 -12.33
N LYS A 126 19.70 0.52 -12.97
CA LYS A 126 18.62 -0.15 -12.28
C LYS A 126 19.15 -1.38 -11.54
N ASN A 127 18.91 -1.41 -10.24
CA ASN A 127 19.23 -2.54 -9.36
C ASN A 127 18.27 -3.73 -9.52
N PHE A 128 17.29 -3.65 -10.44
CA PHE A 128 16.26 -4.66 -10.63
C PHE A 128 16.53 -5.50 -11.87
N LEU A 129 16.32 -6.81 -11.74
CA LEU A 129 16.40 -7.77 -12.84
C LEU A 129 15.16 -7.65 -13.70
N ASN A 130 15.34 -7.40 -15.01
CA ASN A 130 14.20 -7.40 -15.94
C ASN A 130 13.82 -8.85 -16.27
N LEU A 131 12.58 -9.22 -16.02
CA LEU A 131 12.08 -10.57 -16.27
C LEU A 131 11.53 -10.71 -17.69
N HIS A 132 11.73 -11.87 -18.28
CA HIS A 132 11.25 -12.21 -19.63
C HIS A 132 10.82 -13.68 -19.67
N GLY A 133 9.69 -13.94 -20.30
CA GLY A 133 9.16 -15.29 -20.47
C GLY A 133 7.64 -15.31 -20.67
N LYS A 134 7.12 -16.45 -21.12
CA LYS A 134 5.68 -16.61 -21.34
C LYS A 134 4.88 -16.44 -20.05
N ASP A 135 5.43 -16.90 -18.91
CA ASP A 135 4.73 -16.87 -17.64
C ASP A 135 4.74 -15.47 -16.98
N ILE A 136 5.63 -14.58 -17.39
CA ILE A 136 5.53 -13.14 -17.07
C ILE A 136 4.30 -12.54 -17.79
N ILE A 137 4.08 -12.88 -19.07
CA ILE A 137 2.89 -12.44 -19.81
C ILE A 137 1.61 -12.98 -19.15
N VAL A 138 1.63 -14.26 -18.76
CA VAL A 138 0.50 -14.88 -18.02
C VAL A 138 0.20 -14.11 -16.75
N ALA A 139 1.21 -13.78 -15.94
CA ALA A 139 1.03 -13.04 -14.70
C ALA A 139 0.41 -11.65 -14.94
N HIS A 140 0.87 -10.90 -15.92
CA HIS A 140 0.27 -9.60 -16.31
C HIS A 140 -1.17 -9.74 -16.83
N GLN A 141 -1.49 -10.82 -17.55
CA GLN A 141 -2.87 -11.09 -17.98
C GLN A 141 -3.79 -11.42 -16.79
N LEU A 142 -3.27 -12.11 -15.78
CA LEU A 142 -4.00 -12.42 -14.54
C LEU A 142 -4.27 -11.18 -13.69
N MET A 143 -3.49 -10.11 -13.78
CA MET A 143 -3.82 -8.83 -13.14
C MET A 143 -5.12 -8.23 -13.67
N LYS A 144 -5.44 -8.50 -14.94
CA LYS A 144 -6.66 -8.06 -15.65
C LYS A 144 -7.71 -9.18 -15.71
N ASN A 145 -7.91 -9.88 -14.59
CA ASN A 145 -8.91 -10.96 -14.50
C ASN A 145 -10.33 -10.39 -14.34
N ASP A 146 -11.31 -11.30 -14.36
CA ASP A 146 -12.74 -10.96 -14.33
C ASP A 146 -13.37 -11.27 -12.96
N ILE A 147 -12.58 -11.27 -11.87
CA ILE A 147 -13.06 -11.45 -10.50
C ILE A 147 -13.71 -10.13 -10.06
N ASP A 148 -15.00 -10.18 -9.74
CA ASP A 148 -15.78 -9.02 -9.26
C ASP A 148 -15.58 -8.82 -7.74
N LEU A 149 -14.31 -8.72 -7.33
CA LEU A 149 -13.89 -8.47 -5.96
C LEU A 149 -12.69 -7.53 -5.96
N HIS A 150 -12.55 -6.74 -4.91
CA HIS A 150 -11.43 -5.82 -4.76
C HIS A 150 -10.30 -6.35 -3.88
N GLU A 151 -10.56 -7.41 -3.11
CA GLU A 151 -9.59 -8.00 -2.19
C GLU A 151 -9.67 -9.51 -2.24
N TYR A 152 -8.67 -10.12 -2.86
CA TYR A 152 -8.58 -11.56 -3.05
C TYR A 152 -7.15 -12.01 -3.23
N TRP A 153 -6.91 -13.29 -3.00
CA TRP A 153 -5.70 -13.98 -3.38
C TRP A 153 -6.01 -14.96 -4.50
N LEU A 154 -5.37 -14.75 -5.66
CA LEU A 154 -5.44 -15.60 -6.84
C LEU A 154 -4.19 -16.46 -6.92
N VAL A 155 -4.38 -17.76 -7.15
CA VAL A 155 -3.32 -18.75 -7.30
C VAL A 155 -3.57 -19.57 -8.55
N THR A 156 -2.56 -19.72 -9.40
CA THR A 156 -2.69 -20.60 -10.58
C THR A 156 -2.53 -22.08 -10.20
N ASP A 157 -3.09 -22.96 -10.99
CA ASP A 157 -3.12 -24.40 -10.71
C ASP A 157 -1.73 -25.02 -10.47
N GLN A 158 -0.67 -24.44 -11.06
CA GLN A 158 0.71 -24.88 -10.84
C GLN A 158 1.21 -24.73 -9.39
N LEU A 159 0.57 -23.86 -8.61
CA LEU A 159 0.86 -23.68 -7.18
C LEU A 159 -0.11 -24.43 -6.27
N MET A 160 -1.23 -24.90 -6.80
CA MET A 160 -2.23 -25.60 -6.00
C MET A 160 -1.72 -27.00 -5.63
N PRO A 161 -1.68 -27.35 -4.33
CA PRO A 161 -1.26 -28.67 -3.91
C PRO A 161 -2.37 -29.71 -4.20
N GLU A 162 -2.01 -30.99 -4.31
CA GLU A 162 -2.98 -32.08 -4.46
C GLU A 162 -3.93 -32.17 -3.24
N SER A 163 -3.46 -31.78 -2.06
CA SER A 163 -4.26 -31.66 -0.84
C SER A 163 -3.94 -30.38 -0.11
N MET A 164 -4.99 -29.67 0.34
CA MET A 164 -4.82 -28.40 1.07
C MET A 164 -4.18 -28.65 2.44
N PRO A 165 -3.23 -27.76 2.85
CA PRO A 165 -2.66 -27.83 4.19
C PRO A 165 -3.72 -27.63 5.26
N ALA A 166 -3.67 -28.44 6.31
CA ALA A 166 -4.56 -28.32 7.47
C ALA A 166 -4.36 -27.04 8.30
N GLN A 167 -3.29 -26.30 8.04
CA GLN A 167 -2.96 -25.04 8.74
C GLN A 167 -3.62 -23.80 8.13
N LEU A 168 -4.29 -23.91 6.99
CA LEU A 168 -5.06 -22.78 6.45
C LEU A 168 -6.30 -22.53 7.33
N PRO A 169 -6.67 -21.26 7.56
CA PRO A 169 -7.89 -20.92 8.30
C PRO A 169 -9.15 -21.52 7.67
N GLU A 170 -10.14 -21.85 8.51
CA GLU A 170 -11.40 -22.45 8.05
C GLU A 170 -12.19 -21.58 7.08
N TRP A 171 -12.01 -20.25 7.13
CA TRP A 171 -12.68 -19.33 6.23
C TRP A 171 -12.11 -19.35 4.80
N VAL A 172 -10.90 -19.89 4.58
CA VAL A 172 -10.29 -19.97 3.25
C VAL A 172 -11.08 -20.96 2.39
N SER A 173 -11.83 -20.41 1.47
CA SER A 173 -12.63 -21.16 0.50
C SER A 173 -12.20 -20.82 -0.92
N TRP A 174 -11.85 -21.85 -1.70
CA TRP A 174 -11.35 -21.68 -3.03
C TRP A 174 -12.47 -21.72 -4.08
N ASN A 175 -12.49 -20.69 -4.92
CA ASN A 175 -13.37 -20.58 -6.08
C ASN A 175 -12.55 -20.78 -7.34
N SER A 176 -12.99 -21.67 -8.22
CA SER A 176 -12.32 -21.95 -9.50
C SER A 176 -12.82 -21.00 -10.59
N SER A 177 -11.91 -20.46 -11.39
CA SER A 177 -12.21 -19.66 -12.56
C SER A 177 -11.07 -19.75 -13.58
N ALA A 178 -11.21 -19.05 -14.70
CA ALA A 178 -10.17 -19.02 -15.72
C ALA A 178 -10.17 -17.66 -16.44
N LYS A 179 -8.98 -17.17 -16.79
CA LYS A 179 -8.82 -16.03 -17.69
C LYS A 179 -8.74 -16.52 -19.11
N HIS A 180 -9.69 -16.10 -19.94
CA HIS A 180 -9.65 -16.36 -21.38
C HIS A 180 -8.75 -15.37 -22.09
N THR A 181 -7.85 -15.87 -22.92
CA THR A 181 -6.90 -15.10 -23.71
C THR A 181 -6.91 -15.58 -25.15
N GLU A 182 -6.29 -14.85 -26.06
CA GLU A 182 -6.13 -15.28 -27.47
C GLU A 182 -5.32 -16.59 -27.63
N HIS A 183 -4.53 -16.94 -26.60
CA HIS A 183 -3.64 -18.11 -26.61
C HIS A 183 -4.19 -19.29 -25.80
N GLY A 184 -5.43 -19.19 -25.31
CA GLY A 184 -6.07 -20.22 -24.52
C GLY A 184 -6.62 -19.72 -23.19
N SER A 185 -6.96 -20.66 -22.32
CA SER A 185 -7.52 -20.38 -21.00
C SER A 185 -6.48 -20.63 -19.91
N ILE A 186 -6.35 -19.69 -18.98
CA ILE A 186 -5.44 -19.78 -17.84
C ILE A 186 -6.31 -20.09 -16.60
N PRO A 187 -6.34 -21.36 -16.13
CA PRO A 187 -7.10 -21.73 -14.96
C PRO A 187 -6.44 -21.21 -13.69
N TYR A 188 -7.27 -20.80 -12.73
CA TYR A 188 -6.82 -20.33 -11.43
C TYR A 188 -7.87 -20.61 -10.34
N GLN A 189 -7.43 -20.57 -9.10
CA GLN A 189 -8.24 -20.59 -7.92
C GLN A 189 -8.11 -19.23 -7.22
N TYR A 190 -9.17 -18.77 -6.55
CA TYR A 190 -9.06 -17.56 -5.73
C TYR A 190 -9.88 -17.67 -4.45
N THR A 191 -9.45 -16.94 -3.44
CA THR A 191 -10.15 -16.81 -2.17
C THR A 191 -10.25 -15.33 -1.78
N HIS A 192 -11.31 -14.98 -1.05
CA HIS A 192 -11.47 -13.63 -0.50
C HIS A 192 -10.46 -13.39 0.62
N LEU A 193 -10.01 -12.15 0.77
CA LEU A 193 -9.16 -11.74 1.88
C LEU A 193 -9.89 -10.89 2.92
N THR A 194 -11.16 -10.57 2.69
CA THR A 194 -11.98 -9.76 3.60
C THR A 194 -11.94 -10.21 5.06
N PRO A 195 -12.00 -11.53 5.38
CA PRO A 195 -11.95 -12.00 6.76
C PRO A 195 -10.67 -11.60 7.52
N LEU A 196 -9.55 -11.39 6.82
CA LEU A 196 -8.31 -10.93 7.44
C LEU A 196 -8.42 -9.52 8.05
N LYS A 197 -9.37 -8.68 7.59
CA LYS A 197 -9.58 -7.37 8.19
C LYS A 197 -10.07 -7.44 9.63
N ASP A 198 -10.89 -8.45 9.93
CA ASP A 198 -11.45 -8.66 11.27
C ASP A 198 -10.37 -9.10 12.28
N GLU A 199 -9.25 -9.61 11.78
CA GLU A 199 -8.11 -10.05 12.59
C GLU A 199 -7.15 -8.88 12.92
N ILE A 200 -7.30 -7.72 12.27
CA ILE A 200 -6.42 -6.56 12.49
C ILE A 200 -6.85 -5.83 13.76
N PRO A 201 -5.99 -5.76 14.79
CA PRO A 201 -6.34 -5.04 16.00
C PRO A 201 -6.48 -3.55 15.69
N PRO A 202 -7.43 -2.84 16.35
CA PRO A 202 -7.53 -1.41 16.21
C PRO A 202 -6.18 -0.77 16.59
N PRO A 203 -5.75 0.27 15.88
CA PRO A 203 -4.50 0.95 16.20
C PRO A 203 -4.56 1.48 17.63
N GLU A 204 -3.47 1.32 18.35
CA GLU A 204 -3.35 1.90 19.69
C GLU A 204 -3.52 3.41 19.59
N ALA A 205 -4.46 3.94 20.36
CA ALA A 205 -4.64 5.38 20.48
C ALA A 205 -3.35 5.98 21.02
N THR A 206 -2.61 6.72 20.18
CA THR A 206 -1.42 7.47 20.60
C THR A 206 -1.87 8.70 21.43
N GLN A 207 -2.59 8.48 22.52
CA GLN A 207 -2.83 9.52 23.49
C GLN A 207 -1.62 9.57 24.41
N LEU A 208 -0.81 10.61 24.21
CA LEU A 208 0.14 11.01 25.24
C LEU A 208 -0.68 11.34 26.51
N GLU A 209 -0.71 10.42 27.47
CA GLU A 209 -1.21 10.75 28.80
C GLU A 209 -0.26 11.76 29.44
N ILE A 210 -0.55 13.03 29.21
CA ILE A 210 0.16 14.10 29.92
C ILE A 210 -0.50 14.23 31.31
N THR A 211 0.14 13.66 32.29
CA THR A 211 -0.21 13.86 33.68
C THR A 211 0.28 15.23 34.18
N ASN A 212 -0.41 15.83 35.12
CA ASN A 212 -0.04 17.15 35.74
C ASN A 212 -0.06 18.32 34.74
N LYS A 213 -1.07 18.39 33.88
CA LYS A 213 -1.27 19.54 32.99
C LYS A 213 -1.54 20.81 33.80
N VAL A 214 -0.72 21.84 33.57
CA VAL A 214 -0.95 23.18 34.08
C VAL A 214 -1.32 24.10 32.94
N LYS A 215 -2.46 24.78 33.04
CA LYS A 215 -2.87 25.76 32.04
C LYS A 215 -2.04 27.03 32.23
N VAL A 216 -1.07 27.25 31.32
CA VAL A 216 -0.15 28.39 31.40
C VAL A 216 -0.78 29.64 30.78
N VAL A 217 -1.47 29.49 29.63
CA VAL A 217 -2.09 30.60 28.90
C VAL A 217 -3.35 30.12 28.19
N SER A 218 -4.31 31.02 28.01
CA SER A 218 -5.49 30.78 27.17
C SER A 218 -5.80 32.05 26.38
N ALA A 219 -6.03 31.92 25.11
CA ALA A 219 -6.52 32.97 24.21
C ALA A 219 -7.67 32.43 23.36
N SER A 220 -8.63 33.27 23.03
CA SER A 220 -9.71 32.95 22.10
C SER A 220 -9.94 34.12 21.16
N ARG A 221 -10.28 33.83 19.91
CA ARG A 221 -10.64 34.82 18.90
C ARG A 221 -11.71 34.24 17.98
N GLU A 222 -12.65 35.07 17.60
CA GLU A 222 -13.65 34.75 16.59
C GLU A 222 -13.16 35.24 15.23
N PHE A 223 -13.47 34.44 14.18
CA PHE A 223 -13.12 34.74 12.80
C PHE A 223 -14.38 34.63 11.94
N ASP A 224 -14.58 35.59 11.05
CA ASP A 224 -15.67 35.59 10.08
C ASP A 224 -15.27 34.78 8.84
N MET A 225 -15.14 33.47 9.05
CA MET A 225 -14.84 32.48 7.99
C MET A 225 -15.34 31.10 8.40
N ASP A 226 -15.52 30.21 7.44
CA ASP A 226 -15.91 28.82 7.73
C ASP A 226 -14.80 28.06 8.43
N ILE A 227 -15.21 27.04 9.20
CA ILE A 227 -14.29 26.29 10.07
C ILE A 227 -13.20 25.52 9.29
N ASN A 228 -13.48 25.06 8.08
CA ASN A 228 -12.50 24.33 7.27
C ASN A 228 -11.42 25.27 6.77
N THR A 229 -11.80 26.43 6.26
CA THR A 229 -10.87 27.49 5.83
C THR A 229 -10.00 27.94 6.99
N LEU A 230 -10.58 28.20 8.17
CA LEU A 230 -9.82 28.57 9.37
C LEU A 230 -8.84 27.44 9.77
N PHE A 231 -9.32 26.20 9.79
CA PHE A 231 -8.51 25.05 10.14
C PHE A 231 -7.31 24.91 9.20
N PHE A 232 -7.52 24.91 7.87
CA PHE A 232 -6.43 24.80 6.89
C PHE A 232 -5.42 25.94 7.01
N ASN A 233 -5.87 27.18 7.11
CA ASN A 233 -4.96 28.31 7.29
C ASN A 233 -4.13 28.24 8.57
N THR A 234 -4.62 27.54 9.60
CA THR A 234 -3.93 27.37 10.87
C THR A 234 -2.92 26.25 10.85
N ILE A 235 -3.25 25.12 10.18
CA ILE A 235 -2.41 23.93 10.18
C ILE A 235 -1.40 23.89 9.02
N ASP A 236 -1.69 24.56 7.90
CA ASP A 236 -0.75 24.65 6.76
C ASP A 236 0.45 25.52 7.16
N PHE A 237 1.60 24.86 7.30
CA PHE A 237 2.82 25.53 7.74
C PHE A 237 3.28 26.61 6.80
N SER A 238 3.01 26.49 5.50
CA SER A 238 3.34 27.51 4.49
C SER A 238 2.58 28.82 4.71
N GLN A 239 1.39 28.76 5.33
CA GLN A 239 0.55 29.92 5.62
C GLN A 239 0.98 30.69 6.88
N ARG A 240 1.85 30.11 7.71
CA ARG A 240 2.25 30.72 9.01
C ARG A 240 2.88 32.09 8.83
N LYS A 241 3.63 32.31 7.78
CA LYS A 241 4.23 33.62 7.44
C LYS A 241 3.18 34.74 7.25
N ASN A 242 1.95 34.39 6.92
CA ASN A 242 0.89 35.37 6.66
C ASN A 242 0.21 35.87 7.93
N TRP A 243 0.29 35.11 9.03
CA TRP A 243 -0.43 35.45 10.26
C TRP A 243 0.41 35.35 11.54
N LEU A 244 1.58 34.71 11.51
CA LEU A 244 2.46 34.60 12.68
C LEU A 244 3.57 35.65 12.61
N VAL A 245 3.52 36.62 13.48
CA VAL A 245 4.50 37.72 13.54
C VAL A 245 5.91 37.20 13.82
N GLY A 246 6.90 37.70 13.08
CA GLY A 246 8.30 37.32 13.22
C GLY A 246 8.70 36.03 12.47
N ILE A 247 7.79 35.45 11.69
CA ILE A 247 8.09 34.36 10.79
C ILE A 247 8.24 34.86 9.36
N LYS A 248 9.41 34.68 8.79
CA LYS A 248 9.70 35.00 7.37
C LYS A 248 9.23 33.90 6.44
N ASP A 249 9.44 32.65 6.84
CA ASP A 249 9.01 31.49 6.10
C ASP A 249 8.86 30.26 7.03
N ALA A 250 8.07 29.26 6.60
CA ALA A 250 7.89 28.02 7.35
C ALA A 250 7.81 26.86 6.38
N ASP A 251 8.73 25.90 6.54
CA ASP A 251 8.81 24.70 5.73
C ASP A 251 8.48 23.46 6.55
N GLN A 252 7.79 22.51 5.94
CA GLN A 252 7.58 21.19 6.48
C GLN A 252 8.86 20.34 6.30
N VAL A 253 9.35 19.73 7.37
CA VAL A 253 10.67 19.07 7.36
C VAL A 253 10.57 17.55 7.33
N SER A 254 9.56 16.97 7.98
CA SER A 254 9.55 15.54 8.23
C SER A 254 8.60 14.73 7.36
N ASP A 255 7.56 15.32 6.84
CA ASP A 255 6.48 14.54 6.22
C ASP A 255 5.65 15.45 5.30
N PRO A 256 5.51 15.12 4.01
CA PRO A 256 4.68 15.90 3.09
C PRO A 256 3.19 15.88 3.47
N LEU A 257 2.76 14.88 4.25
CA LEU A 257 1.39 14.78 4.75
C LEU A 257 1.27 15.38 6.15
N LEU A 258 0.27 16.24 6.35
CA LEU A 258 -0.05 16.77 7.66
C LEU A 258 -0.70 15.71 8.53
N ARG A 259 0.03 15.23 9.53
CA ARG A 259 -0.43 14.25 10.52
C ARG A 259 0.17 14.54 11.91
N VAL A 260 -0.38 13.91 12.94
CA VAL A 260 0.16 14.03 14.30
C VAL A 260 1.62 13.58 14.32
N GLY A 261 2.51 14.48 14.79
CA GLY A 261 3.95 14.26 14.82
C GLY A 261 4.73 14.91 13.66
N THR A 262 4.05 15.55 12.69
CA THR A 262 4.71 16.33 11.64
C THR A 262 5.55 17.46 12.23
N SER A 263 6.81 17.55 11.81
CA SER A 263 7.73 18.62 12.21
C SER A 263 7.85 19.69 11.11
N HIS A 264 8.10 20.92 11.53
CA HIS A 264 8.31 22.04 10.63
C HIS A 264 9.50 22.90 11.09
N ARG A 265 10.08 23.64 10.16
CA ARG A 265 11.12 24.63 10.42
C ARG A 265 10.56 26.01 10.16
N CYS A 266 10.71 26.92 11.11
CA CYS A 266 10.39 28.33 10.89
C CYS A 266 11.66 29.14 10.71
N LEU A 267 11.72 29.96 9.66
CA LEU A 267 12.72 30.97 9.45
C LEU A 267 12.26 32.26 10.13
N LEU A 268 12.95 32.67 11.18
CA LEU A 268 12.62 33.89 11.90
C LEU A 268 13.12 35.13 11.13
N ASP A 269 12.30 36.17 11.13
CA ASP A 269 12.73 37.50 10.70
C ASP A 269 13.53 38.12 11.88
N ARG A 270 14.84 38.05 11.77
CA ARG A 270 15.74 38.76 12.69
C ARG A 270 15.93 40.14 12.08
N GLY A 271 15.07 41.09 12.46
CA GLY A 271 15.17 42.48 12.04
C GLY A 271 16.54 43.09 12.11
#